data_1bba3943d45069e0b95fac704507c7df
#
_entry.id   1bba3943d45069e0b95fac704507c7df
#
_cell.length_a   1.000
_cell.length_b   1.000
_cell.length_c   1.000
_cell.angle_alpha   90.00
_cell.angle_beta   90.00
_cell.angle_gamma   90.00
#
_symmetry.space_group_name_H-M   'P 1'
#
loop_
_entity.id
_entity.type
_entity.pdbx_description
1 polymer ?
#
loop_
_entity_poly.entity_id
_entity_poly.type
_entity_poly.pdbx_seq_one_letter_code
_entity_poly.pdbx_strand_id
1 'polypeptide(L)'
;MNAQSIPPTSAIPVTPRQSKRPISAKLPSSHRKPVLASSHETKQNRLLGALPTADLQLWLPDLELIELPLGKVLYESGGIENNVYFPTSGIVSLLYVMKNGDAAEIAVVGNEGIVGISLFMGGNSTPSRAVVQSAGWGYRLKAQTMKDAFDRSGAVTHLLLRYTQALITQMSQTAVCNRHHSLDEQLCRWLLLSLDRLPGSELVMTQELIANMLGVRRQGVTEGALKLQEAGLIRYVRGRITVLDRKRLEARVCECYAVVKDEYDRLLPKELAA
;
A
#
# COMPACT_ATOMS: atom_id res chain seq x y z
N MET A 1 4.39 -6.42 69.73
CA MET A 1 4.67 -7.21 68.53
C MET A 1 5.27 -6.28 67.49
N ASN A 2 6.55 -6.44 67.20
CA ASN A 2 7.39 -5.49 66.49
C ASN A 2 7.14 -5.55 64.97
N ALA A 3 6.76 -4.43 64.38
CA ALA A 3 6.80 -4.23 62.92
C ALA A 3 8.22 -3.75 62.55
N GLN A 4 8.97 -4.57 61.83
CA GLN A 4 10.28 -4.22 61.29
C GLN A 4 10.06 -3.42 60.01
N SER A 5 10.61 -2.21 59.96
CA SER A 5 10.67 -1.31 58.78
C SER A 5 11.79 -1.76 57.84
N ILE A 6 11.43 -1.94 56.55
CA ILE A 6 12.36 -2.22 55.42
C ILE A 6 12.95 -0.88 54.97
N PRO A 7 14.28 -0.75 54.76
CA PRO A 7 14.90 0.50 54.27
C PRO A 7 14.68 0.63 52.73
N PRO A 8 14.64 1.88 52.19
CA PRO A 8 14.43 2.14 50.80
C PRO A 8 15.68 1.79 49.98
N THR A 9 15.48 1.06 48.91
CA THR A 9 16.51 0.68 47.93
C THR A 9 16.93 1.93 47.13
N SER A 10 18.23 2.22 47.14
CA SER A 10 18.84 3.33 46.42
C SER A 10 18.69 3.17 44.90
N ALA A 11 18.12 4.17 44.25
CA ALA A 11 18.02 4.25 42.79
C ALA A 11 19.39 4.51 42.16
N ILE A 12 19.79 3.68 41.22
CA ILE A 12 20.99 3.84 40.38
C ILE A 12 20.64 4.89 39.31
N PRO A 13 21.46 5.95 39.11
CA PRO A 13 21.18 6.92 38.06
C PRO A 13 21.46 6.34 36.68
N VAL A 14 20.43 6.28 35.83
CA VAL A 14 20.55 5.93 34.42
C VAL A 14 20.97 7.17 33.65
N THR A 15 22.21 7.20 33.19
CA THR A 15 22.73 8.24 32.26
C THR A 15 22.01 8.08 30.89
N PRO A 16 21.49 9.16 30.29
CA PRO A 16 20.87 9.08 28.97
C PRO A 16 21.94 8.83 27.90
N ARG A 17 21.80 7.73 27.17
CA ARG A 17 22.60 7.44 25.97
C ARG A 17 22.33 8.53 24.92
N GLN A 18 23.32 9.30 24.57
CA GLN A 18 23.26 10.27 23.48
C GLN A 18 22.95 9.55 22.18
N SER A 19 21.79 9.85 21.60
CA SER A 19 21.39 9.42 20.28
C SER A 19 22.29 10.08 19.24
N LYS A 20 22.98 9.29 18.43
CA LYS A 20 23.74 9.76 17.28
C LYS A 20 22.77 10.47 16.32
N ARG A 21 23.06 11.73 16.02
CA ARG A 21 22.33 12.54 15.03
C ARG A 21 22.29 11.80 13.68
N PRO A 22 21.14 11.77 12.99
CA PRO A 22 21.09 11.25 11.63
C PRO A 22 21.91 12.17 10.71
N ILE A 23 22.75 11.57 9.89
CA ILE A 23 23.48 12.26 8.82
C ILE A 23 22.45 12.71 7.80
N SER A 24 22.14 14.00 7.79
CA SER A 24 21.31 14.64 6.79
C SER A 24 22.08 14.69 5.46
N ALA A 25 21.89 13.70 4.61
CA ALA A 25 22.26 13.81 3.21
C ALA A 25 21.23 14.74 2.54
N LYS A 26 21.64 15.97 2.24
CA LYS A 26 20.90 16.89 1.36
C LYS A 26 20.81 16.27 -0.02
N LEU A 27 19.66 15.68 -0.35
CA LEU A 27 19.30 15.38 -1.73
C LEU A 27 19.10 16.71 -2.48
N PRO A 28 19.60 16.86 -3.71
CA PRO A 28 19.36 18.04 -4.53
C PRO A 28 17.87 18.11 -4.85
N SER A 29 17.22 19.20 -4.48
CA SER A 29 15.85 19.54 -4.89
C SER A 29 15.86 19.87 -6.38
N SER A 30 15.64 18.87 -7.24
CA SER A 30 15.36 19.15 -8.64
C SER A 30 13.90 19.59 -8.75
N HIS A 31 13.67 20.90 -8.80
CA HIS A 31 12.41 21.47 -9.25
C HIS A 31 12.25 21.20 -10.76
N ARG A 32 11.91 19.95 -11.13
CA ARG A 32 11.37 19.69 -12.45
C ARG A 32 9.99 20.31 -12.50
N LYS A 33 9.72 21.14 -13.56
CA LYS A 33 8.37 21.63 -13.86
C LYS A 33 7.43 20.42 -13.92
N PRO A 34 6.19 20.53 -13.39
CA PRO A 34 5.22 19.44 -13.48
C PRO A 34 5.04 19.05 -14.94
N VAL A 35 5.26 17.79 -15.25
CA VAL A 35 5.00 17.26 -16.59
C VAL A 35 3.50 17.03 -16.67
N LEU A 36 2.82 17.75 -17.56
CA LEU A 36 1.39 17.56 -17.81
C LEU A 36 1.16 16.14 -18.35
N ALA A 37 0.16 15.47 -17.81
CA ALA A 37 -0.21 14.12 -18.18
C ALA A 37 -0.68 14.06 -19.65
N SER A 38 -0.19 13.09 -20.42
CA SER A 38 -0.80 12.75 -21.70
C SER A 38 -1.93 11.73 -21.49
N SER A 39 -2.98 11.80 -22.32
CA SER A 39 -4.11 10.88 -22.23
C SER A 39 -3.74 9.41 -22.43
N HIS A 40 -2.64 9.13 -23.14
CA HIS A 40 -2.13 7.78 -23.34
C HIS A 40 -1.40 7.25 -22.10
N GLU A 41 -0.60 8.07 -21.45
CA GLU A 41 0.17 7.67 -20.26
C GLU A 41 -0.71 7.49 -19.02
N THR A 42 -1.83 8.21 -18.91
CA THR A 42 -2.78 8.06 -17.81
C THR A 42 -3.45 6.69 -17.79
N LYS A 43 -3.58 6.02 -18.96
CA LYS A 43 -4.12 4.64 -19.06
C LYS A 43 -3.28 3.59 -18.35
N GLN A 44 -2.02 3.90 -17.97
CA GLN A 44 -1.22 3.02 -17.13
C GLN A 44 -1.85 2.80 -15.74
N ASN A 45 -2.69 3.72 -15.26
CA ASN A 45 -3.59 3.46 -14.16
C ASN A 45 -4.96 3.05 -14.73
N ARG A 46 -5.40 1.82 -14.40
CA ARG A 46 -6.64 1.22 -14.92
C ARG A 46 -7.89 2.03 -14.59
N LEU A 47 -7.91 2.67 -13.40
CA LEU A 47 -9.05 3.48 -12.99
C LEU A 47 -9.14 4.75 -13.84
N LEU A 48 -8.01 5.43 -14.10
CA LEU A 48 -7.96 6.58 -15.01
C LEU A 48 -8.27 6.15 -16.45
N GLY A 49 -7.78 4.99 -16.89
CA GLY A 49 -8.06 4.44 -18.21
C GLY A 49 -9.53 4.07 -18.43
N ALA A 50 -10.28 3.79 -17.36
CA ALA A 50 -11.70 3.45 -17.39
C ALA A 50 -12.64 4.66 -17.32
N LEU A 51 -12.11 5.87 -17.12
CA LEU A 51 -12.90 7.09 -17.13
C LEU A 51 -13.44 7.37 -18.54
N PRO A 52 -14.67 7.90 -18.67
CA PRO A 52 -15.14 8.47 -19.94
C PRO A 52 -14.14 9.53 -20.45
N THR A 53 -13.90 9.53 -21.74
CA THR A 53 -12.89 10.45 -22.35
C THR A 53 -13.14 11.91 -21.99
N ALA A 54 -14.40 12.35 -21.96
CA ALA A 54 -14.76 13.72 -21.60
C ALA A 54 -14.37 14.06 -20.14
N ASP A 55 -14.60 13.13 -19.20
CA ASP A 55 -14.26 13.31 -17.79
C ASP A 55 -12.73 13.31 -17.60
N LEU A 56 -12.02 12.38 -18.26
CA LEU A 56 -10.56 12.36 -18.21
C LEU A 56 -9.96 13.67 -18.75
N GLN A 57 -10.48 14.21 -19.85
CA GLN A 57 -10.00 15.48 -20.39
C GLN A 57 -10.18 16.65 -19.44
N LEU A 58 -11.23 16.66 -18.61
CA LEU A 58 -11.41 17.66 -17.57
C LEU A 58 -10.35 17.57 -16.46
N TRP A 59 -9.82 16.36 -16.22
CA TRP A 59 -8.81 16.14 -15.17
C TRP A 59 -7.37 16.35 -15.66
N LEU A 60 -7.09 16.17 -16.96
CA LEU A 60 -5.72 16.25 -17.50
C LEU A 60 -4.95 17.50 -17.09
N PRO A 61 -5.54 18.73 -17.07
CA PRO A 61 -4.81 19.93 -16.64
C PRO A 61 -4.38 19.92 -15.16
N ASP A 62 -5.11 19.16 -14.32
CA ASP A 62 -4.88 19.06 -12.86
C ASP A 62 -4.12 17.80 -12.46
N LEU A 63 -3.96 16.83 -13.38
CA LEU A 63 -3.21 15.60 -13.14
C LEU A 63 -1.71 15.88 -13.24
N GLU A 64 -1.02 15.69 -12.14
CA GLU A 64 0.43 15.88 -12.03
C GLU A 64 1.14 14.53 -11.90
N LEU A 65 2.04 14.21 -12.84
CA LEU A 65 2.91 13.04 -12.74
C LEU A 65 3.94 13.27 -11.62
N ILE A 66 3.97 12.36 -10.65
CA ILE A 66 4.89 12.42 -9.52
C ILE A 66 5.66 11.13 -9.34
N GLU A 67 6.87 11.25 -8.80
CA GLU A 67 7.63 10.11 -8.30
C GLU A 67 7.06 9.66 -6.95
N LEU A 68 6.96 8.34 -6.79
CA LEU A 68 6.56 7.66 -5.57
C LEU A 68 7.78 6.91 -5.01
N PRO A 69 8.71 7.60 -4.31
CA PRO A 69 9.88 6.95 -3.75
C PRO A 69 9.51 6.04 -2.58
N LEU A 70 10.23 4.92 -2.44
CA LEU A 70 10.04 3.95 -1.37
C LEU A 70 10.00 4.61 0.02
N GLY A 71 9.01 4.26 0.82
CA GLY A 71 8.82 4.78 2.17
C GLY A 71 8.20 6.18 2.26
N LYS A 72 7.90 6.83 1.12
CA LYS A 72 7.20 8.13 1.13
C LYS A 72 5.82 7.97 1.74
N VAL A 73 5.51 8.80 2.72
CA VAL A 73 4.17 8.92 3.30
C VAL A 73 3.35 9.86 2.43
N LEU A 74 2.20 9.40 1.97
CA LEU A 74 1.26 10.20 1.18
C LEU A 74 0.28 10.96 2.08
N TYR A 75 -0.18 10.31 3.13
CA TYR A 75 -0.93 10.92 4.23
C TYR A 75 -0.70 10.15 5.54
N GLU A 76 -0.79 10.87 6.66
CA GLU A 76 -0.71 10.33 8.01
C GLU A 76 -2.10 10.06 8.59
N SER A 77 -2.18 9.13 9.56
CA SER A 77 -3.39 8.83 10.32
C SER A 77 -3.99 10.10 10.94
N GLY A 78 -5.28 10.36 10.67
CA GLY A 78 -6.00 11.53 11.16
C GLY A 78 -5.64 12.86 10.49
N GLY A 79 -4.66 12.85 9.57
CA GLY A 79 -4.27 14.05 8.81
C GLY A 79 -5.32 14.43 7.75
N ILE A 80 -5.38 15.72 7.43
CA ILE A 80 -6.23 16.22 6.34
C ILE A 80 -5.60 15.81 5.00
N GLU A 81 -6.36 15.11 4.18
CA GLU A 81 -5.96 14.72 2.84
C GLU A 81 -6.29 15.84 1.84
N ASN A 82 -5.28 16.30 1.10
CA ASN A 82 -5.43 17.38 0.12
C ASN A 82 -5.37 16.88 -1.33
N ASN A 83 -4.99 15.64 -1.53
CA ASN A 83 -4.82 15.03 -2.84
C ASN A 83 -5.23 13.57 -2.83
N VAL A 84 -5.66 13.08 -3.99
CA VAL A 84 -5.73 11.66 -4.31
C VAL A 84 -4.54 11.27 -5.19
N TYR A 85 -4.19 9.98 -5.17
CA TYR A 85 -3.07 9.47 -5.95
C TYR A 85 -3.48 8.24 -6.75
N PHE A 86 -3.05 8.18 -7.99
CA PHE A 86 -3.26 7.09 -8.94
C PHE A 86 -1.91 6.46 -9.29
N PRO A 87 -1.46 5.40 -8.59
CA PRO A 87 -0.21 4.74 -8.92
C PRO A 87 -0.24 4.18 -10.34
N THR A 88 0.91 4.19 -11.03
CA THR A 88 1.06 3.59 -12.37
C THR A 88 2.05 2.43 -12.38
N SER A 89 3.14 2.55 -11.63
CA SER A 89 4.17 1.51 -11.51
C SER A 89 4.64 1.29 -10.07
N GLY A 90 4.16 2.10 -9.12
CA GLY A 90 4.44 1.92 -7.69
C GLY A 90 3.29 1.22 -6.96
N ILE A 91 3.56 0.80 -5.72
CA ILE A 91 2.54 0.25 -4.81
C ILE A 91 2.48 1.12 -3.55
N VAL A 92 1.28 1.37 -3.07
CA VAL A 92 1.01 2.08 -1.82
C VAL A 92 0.30 1.14 -0.86
N SER A 93 0.84 0.99 0.36
CA SER A 93 0.21 0.27 1.47
C SER A 93 -0.67 1.20 2.27
N LEU A 94 -1.87 0.73 2.60
CA LEU A 94 -2.76 1.35 3.57
C LEU A 94 -2.58 0.63 4.91
N LEU A 95 -2.09 1.35 5.92
CA LEU A 95 -1.68 0.81 7.21
C LEU A 95 -2.55 1.37 8.33
N TYR A 96 -2.92 0.53 9.28
CA TYR A 96 -3.33 1.00 10.60
C TYR A 96 -2.16 0.91 11.56
N VAL A 97 -1.89 2.00 12.28
CA VAL A 97 -0.80 2.10 13.25
C VAL A 97 -1.41 2.16 14.65
N MET A 98 -1.00 1.25 15.50
CA MET A 98 -1.45 1.15 16.88
C MET A 98 -0.72 2.17 17.78
N LYS A 99 -1.26 2.44 18.97
CA LYS A 99 -0.64 3.37 19.92
C LYS A 99 0.76 2.97 20.38
N ASN A 100 1.07 1.68 20.38
CA ASN A 100 2.39 1.13 20.72
C ASN A 100 3.39 1.17 19.55
N GLY A 101 2.96 1.66 18.37
CA GLY A 101 3.77 1.72 17.17
C GLY A 101 3.67 0.52 16.23
N ASP A 102 3.02 -0.58 16.66
CA ASP A 102 2.77 -1.72 15.78
C ASP A 102 1.84 -1.29 14.63
N ALA A 103 2.06 -1.87 13.46
CA ALA A 103 1.27 -1.58 12.28
C ALA A 103 0.86 -2.87 11.56
N ALA A 104 -0.25 -2.80 10.85
CA ALA A 104 -0.66 -3.86 9.94
C ALA A 104 -1.24 -3.25 8.66
N GLU A 105 -0.90 -3.86 7.53
CA GLU A 105 -1.46 -3.51 6.23
C GLU A 105 -2.87 -4.07 6.12
N ILE A 106 -3.79 -3.18 5.78
CA ILE A 106 -5.20 -3.56 5.54
C ILE A 106 -5.50 -3.75 4.05
N ALA A 107 -4.77 -3.02 3.20
CA ALA A 107 -4.87 -3.11 1.74
C ALA A 107 -3.62 -2.57 1.05
N VAL A 108 -3.43 -2.98 -0.20
CA VAL A 108 -2.45 -2.42 -1.14
C VAL A 108 -3.19 -1.79 -2.32
N VAL A 109 -2.64 -0.70 -2.84
CA VAL A 109 -3.14 0.01 -4.02
C VAL A 109 -2.01 0.15 -5.02
N GLY A 110 -2.22 -0.30 -6.23
CA GLY A 110 -1.32 -0.17 -7.36
C GLY A 110 -1.99 0.50 -8.56
N ASN A 111 -1.61 0.07 -9.75
CA ASN A 111 -2.12 0.64 -11.00
C ASN A 111 -3.61 0.37 -11.26
N GLU A 112 -4.27 -0.46 -10.47
CA GLU A 112 -5.70 -0.74 -10.55
C GLU A 112 -6.58 0.28 -9.83
N GLY A 113 -6.00 1.19 -9.02
CA GLY A 113 -6.78 1.93 -8.05
C GLY A 113 -6.36 3.37 -7.77
N ILE A 114 -6.95 3.89 -6.70
CA ILE A 114 -6.75 5.25 -6.19
C ILE A 114 -6.50 5.20 -4.68
N VAL A 115 -5.58 6.04 -4.19
CA VAL A 115 -5.32 6.29 -2.77
C VAL A 115 -6.00 7.60 -2.38
N GLY A 116 -6.72 7.61 -1.25
CA GLY A 116 -7.45 8.79 -0.75
C GLY A 116 -8.96 8.72 -0.97
N ILE A 117 -9.56 7.52 -0.85
CA ILE A 117 -11.01 7.32 -1.00
C ILE A 117 -11.84 8.13 0.02
N SER A 118 -11.29 8.45 1.19
CA SER A 118 -11.92 9.28 2.23
C SER A 118 -12.41 10.62 1.69
N LEU A 119 -11.71 11.19 0.69
CA LEU A 119 -12.01 12.50 0.12
C LEU A 119 -13.37 12.56 -0.57
N PHE A 120 -13.72 11.56 -1.35
CA PHE A 120 -15.02 11.52 -2.02
C PHE A 120 -16.10 10.77 -1.20
N MET A 121 -15.71 10.06 -0.14
CA MET A 121 -16.63 9.51 0.84
C MET A 121 -17.06 10.53 1.92
N GLY A 122 -16.58 11.77 1.85
CA GLY A 122 -16.97 12.87 2.73
C GLY A 122 -16.13 13.03 4.00
N GLY A 123 -15.13 12.15 4.24
CA GLY A 123 -14.38 12.15 5.50
C GLY A 123 -13.24 13.17 5.57
N ASN A 124 -12.62 13.52 4.47
CA ASN A 124 -11.43 14.38 4.35
C ASN A 124 -10.18 13.89 5.12
N SER A 125 -10.31 12.86 5.92
CA SER A 125 -9.26 12.22 6.70
C SER A 125 -9.63 10.77 6.99
N THR A 126 -8.63 9.96 7.35
CA THR A 126 -8.82 8.56 7.73
C THR A 126 -7.90 8.20 8.90
N PRO A 127 -8.27 7.25 9.77
CA PRO A 127 -7.35 6.73 10.79
C PRO A 127 -6.24 5.84 10.20
N SER A 128 -6.23 5.57 8.91
CA SER A 128 -5.15 4.85 8.24
C SER A 128 -4.02 5.80 7.79
N ARG A 129 -2.86 5.21 7.51
CA ARG A 129 -1.69 5.87 6.93
C ARG A 129 -1.41 5.26 5.57
N ALA A 130 -1.06 6.08 4.57
CA ALA A 130 -0.65 5.59 3.26
C ALA A 130 0.85 5.77 3.05
N VAL A 131 1.55 4.67 2.74
CA VAL A 131 3.01 4.64 2.56
C VAL A 131 3.37 3.93 1.26
N VAL A 132 4.29 4.50 0.50
CA VAL A 132 4.82 3.86 -0.72
C VAL A 132 5.60 2.61 -0.32
N GLN A 133 5.05 1.45 -0.68
CA GLN A 133 5.62 0.12 -0.43
C GLN A 133 6.63 -0.28 -1.51
N SER A 134 6.36 0.07 -2.76
CA SER A 134 7.26 -0.16 -3.89
C SER A 134 7.41 1.15 -4.67
N ALA A 135 8.66 1.55 -4.90
CA ALA A 135 8.95 2.78 -5.64
C ALA A 135 8.42 2.70 -7.08
N GLY A 136 8.02 3.82 -7.62
CA GLY A 136 7.52 3.95 -8.98
C GLY A 136 7.00 5.33 -9.28
N TRP A 137 6.00 5.42 -10.14
CA TRP A 137 5.36 6.65 -10.57
C TRP A 137 3.85 6.58 -10.33
N GLY A 138 3.21 7.73 -10.31
CA GLY A 138 1.76 7.85 -10.23
C GLY A 138 1.32 9.27 -10.53
N TYR A 139 0.02 9.45 -10.71
CA TYR A 139 -0.58 10.77 -10.85
C TYR A 139 -1.14 11.25 -9.53
N ARG A 140 -1.03 12.54 -9.28
CA ARG A 140 -1.65 13.25 -8.16
C ARG A 140 -2.73 14.16 -8.70
N LEU A 141 -3.89 14.18 -8.03
CA LEU A 141 -5.02 15.07 -8.33
C LEU A 141 -5.46 15.77 -7.05
N LYS A 142 -5.80 17.05 -7.13
CA LYS A 142 -6.29 17.81 -5.98
C LYS A 142 -7.62 17.26 -5.47
N ALA A 143 -7.80 17.27 -4.15
CA ALA A 143 -9.03 16.82 -3.48
C ALA A 143 -10.28 17.54 -4.02
N GLN A 144 -10.20 18.84 -4.31
CA GLN A 144 -11.35 19.60 -4.80
C GLN A 144 -11.81 19.10 -6.16
N THR A 145 -10.89 18.93 -7.13
CA THR A 145 -11.20 18.41 -8.46
C THR A 145 -11.87 17.03 -8.39
N MET A 146 -11.39 16.16 -7.46
CA MET A 146 -12.00 14.85 -7.22
C MET A 146 -13.41 14.96 -6.66
N LYS A 147 -13.63 15.81 -5.65
CA LYS A 147 -14.96 16.02 -5.03
C LYS A 147 -15.95 16.60 -6.06
N ASP A 148 -15.56 17.62 -6.78
CA ASP A 148 -16.41 18.23 -7.80
C ASP A 148 -16.83 17.21 -8.87
N ALA A 149 -15.94 16.30 -9.25
CA ALA A 149 -16.26 15.22 -10.19
C ALA A 149 -17.22 14.18 -9.58
N PHE A 150 -17.03 13.82 -8.32
CA PHE A 150 -17.90 12.88 -7.62
C PHE A 150 -19.32 13.48 -7.43
N ASP A 151 -19.41 14.74 -7.04
CA ASP A 151 -20.68 15.44 -6.77
C ASP A 151 -21.50 15.68 -8.04
N ARG A 152 -20.85 15.79 -9.22
CA ARG A 152 -21.57 15.85 -10.50
C ARG A 152 -22.39 14.61 -10.83
N SER A 153 -22.14 13.51 -10.10
CA SER A 153 -22.75 12.20 -10.33
C SER A 153 -22.46 11.61 -11.74
N GLY A 154 -22.82 10.38 -11.98
CA GLY A 154 -22.68 9.72 -13.28
C GLY A 154 -21.59 8.65 -13.32
N ALA A 155 -20.96 8.48 -14.48
CA ALA A 155 -20.03 7.38 -14.73
C ALA A 155 -18.80 7.40 -13.81
N VAL A 156 -18.27 8.58 -13.49
CA VAL A 156 -17.14 8.74 -12.55
C VAL A 156 -17.50 8.24 -11.17
N THR A 157 -18.65 8.69 -10.64
CA THR A 157 -19.14 8.27 -9.31
C THR A 157 -19.36 6.77 -9.25
N HIS A 158 -20.01 6.19 -10.25
CA HIS A 158 -20.21 4.74 -10.31
C HIS A 158 -18.90 3.94 -10.38
N LEU A 159 -17.91 4.44 -11.12
CA LEU A 159 -16.59 3.81 -11.21
C LEU A 159 -15.86 3.86 -9.84
N LEU A 160 -15.87 5.02 -9.16
CA LEU A 160 -15.26 5.19 -7.84
C LEU A 160 -15.94 4.33 -6.77
N LEU A 161 -17.27 4.20 -6.80
CA LEU A 161 -18.03 3.33 -5.88
C LEU A 161 -17.71 1.86 -6.10
N ARG A 162 -17.60 1.39 -7.36
CA ARG A 162 -17.19 0.02 -7.67
C ARG A 162 -15.76 -0.26 -7.20
N TYR A 163 -14.83 0.66 -7.42
CA TYR A 163 -13.49 0.54 -6.86
C TYR A 163 -13.51 0.46 -5.33
N THR A 164 -14.28 1.33 -4.67
CA THR A 164 -14.41 1.32 -3.21
C THR A 164 -14.95 -0.02 -2.71
N GLN A 165 -15.92 -0.63 -3.38
CA GLN A 165 -16.43 -1.95 -3.05
C GLN A 165 -15.32 -3.02 -3.17
N ALA A 166 -14.53 -3.02 -4.25
CA ALA A 166 -13.41 -3.94 -4.42
C ALA A 166 -12.35 -3.76 -3.30
N LEU A 167 -12.05 -2.52 -2.95
CA LEU A 167 -11.12 -2.21 -1.86
C LEU A 167 -11.65 -2.69 -0.49
N ILE A 168 -12.94 -2.52 -0.20
CA ILE A 168 -13.59 -3.05 1.02
C ILE A 168 -13.48 -4.58 1.03
N THR A 169 -13.71 -5.26 -0.09
CA THR A 169 -13.52 -6.71 -0.19
C THR A 169 -12.08 -7.11 0.12
N GLN A 170 -11.07 -6.38 -0.41
CA GLN A 170 -9.66 -6.63 -0.10
C GLN A 170 -9.38 -6.49 1.41
N MET A 171 -9.88 -5.42 2.04
CA MET A 171 -9.71 -5.19 3.49
C MET A 171 -10.37 -6.29 4.31
N SER A 172 -11.58 -6.71 3.95
CA SER A 172 -12.32 -7.79 4.63
C SER A 172 -11.59 -9.12 4.50
N GLN A 173 -11.10 -9.46 3.30
CA GLN A 173 -10.32 -10.68 3.07
C GLN A 173 -8.98 -10.65 3.80
N THR A 174 -8.36 -9.47 3.95
CA THR A 174 -7.15 -9.32 4.75
C THR A 174 -7.41 -9.65 6.22
N ALA A 175 -8.51 -9.15 6.79
CA ALA A 175 -8.88 -9.44 8.17
C ALA A 175 -9.17 -10.94 8.40
N VAL A 176 -9.95 -11.56 7.49
CA VAL A 176 -10.24 -13.01 7.54
C VAL A 176 -8.97 -13.83 7.40
N CYS A 177 -8.13 -13.51 6.42
CA CYS A 177 -6.87 -14.19 6.15
C CYS A 177 -5.93 -14.14 7.37
N ASN A 178 -5.76 -12.97 7.98
CA ASN A 178 -4.89 -12.79 9.13
C ASN A 178 -5.39 -13.58 10.37
N ARG A 179 -6.68 -13.87 10.43
CA ARG A 179 -7.28 -14.63 11.54
C ARG A 179 -7.24 -16.15 11.36
N HIS A 180 -7.43 -16.64 10.12
CA HIS A 180 -7.75 -18.04 9.87
C HIS A 180 -6.68 -18.81 9.08
N HIS A 181 -5.80 -18.11 8.36
CA HIS A 181 -4.80 -18.75 7.52
C HIS A 181 -3.41 -18.71 8.14
N SER A 182 -2.57 -19.65 7.75
CA SER A 182 -1.18 -19.73 8.19
C SER A 182 -0.35 -18.55 7.65
N LEU A 183 0.73 -18.21 8.33
CA LEU A 183 1.65 -17.16 7.87
C LEU A 183 2.23 -17.45 6.47
N ASP A 184 2.42 -18.72 6.14
CA ASP A 184 2.88 -19.16 4.83
C ASP A 184 1.88 -18.78 3.72
N GLU A 185 0.58 -19.03 3.93
CA GLU A 185 -0.50 -18.63 3.01
C GLU A 185 -0.67 -17.12 2.94
N GLN A 186 -0.57 -16.42 4.09
CA GLN A 186 -0.60 -14.95 4.14
C GLN A 186 0.55 -14.33 3.34
N LEU A 187 1.76 -14.87 3.46
CA LEU A 187 2.94 -14.42 2.72
C LEU A 187 2.78 -14.68 1.21
N CYS A 188 2.27 -15.86 0.81
CA CYS A 188 1.96 -16.15 -0.59
C CYS A 188 0.93 -15.16 -1.16
N ARG A 189 -0.16 -14.90 -0.43
CA ARG A 189 -1.19 -13.92 -0.83
C ARG A 189 -0.61 -12.53 -1.00
N TRP A 190 0.17 -12.07 -0.02
CA TRP A 190 0.80 -10.77 -0.05
C TRP A 190 1.76 -10.59 -1.22
N LEU A 191 2.58 -11.61 -1.51
CA LEU A 191 3.48 -11.62 -2.67
C LEU A 191 2.70 -11.55 -3.99
N LEU A 192 1.67 -12.35 -4.16
CA LEU A 192 0.86 -12.38 -5.38
C LEU A 192 0.12 -11.08 -5.61
N LEU A 193 -0.53 -10.52 -4.58
CA LEU A 193 -1.22 -9.22 -4.67
C LEU A 193 -0.25 -8.08 -5.01
N SER A 194 0.98 -8.12 -4.51
CA SER A 194 2.01 -7.14 -4.85
C SER A 194 2.49 -7.29 -6.29
N LEU A 195 2.72 -8.52 -6.75
CA LEU A 195 3.17 -8.81 -8.11
C LEU A 195 2.12 -8.54 -9.19
N ASP A 196 0.83 -8.66 -8.87
CA ASP A 196 -0.25 -8.29 -9.78
C ASP A 196 -0.25 -6.78 -10.13
N ARG A 197 0.44 -5.97 -9.31
CA ARG A 197 0.50 -4.50 -9.38
C ARG A 197 1.83 -3.97 -9.90
N LEU A 198 2.79 -4.85 -10.14
CA LEU A 198 4.13 -4.50 -10.62
C LEU A 198 4.44 -5.15 -11.96
N PRO A 199 5.20 -4.47 -12.82
CA PRO A 199 5.77 -5.13 -13.98
C PRO A 199 6.85 -6.13 -13.54
N GLY A 200 6.72 -7.39 -13.95
CA GLY A 200 7.72 -8.42 -13.69
C GLY A 200 7.47 -9.29 -12.48
N SER A 201 8.52 -9.98 -12.01
CA SER A 201 8.46 -10.99 -10.95
C SER A 201 9.29 -10.65 -9.70
N GLU A 202 9.72 -9.39 -9.59
CA GLU A 202 10.64 -8.95 -8.52
C GLU A 202 10.00 -7.90 -7.61
N LEU A 203 10.23 -8.05 -6.31
CA LEU A 203 9.88 -7.12 -5.24
C LEU A 203 11.15 -6.73 -4.48
N VAL A 204 11.31 -5.43 -4.19
CA VAL A 204 12.39 -4.94 -3.33
C VAL A 204 11.81 -4.60 -1.97
N MET A 205 12.02 -5.51 -0.99
CA MET A 205 11.48 -5.35 0.36
C MET A 205 12.29 -6.13 1.39
N THR A 206 12.52 -5.51 2.56
CA THR A 206 13.17 -6.19 3.69
C THR A 206 12.19 -7.06 4.46
N GLN A 207 12.69 -8.10 5.15
CA GLN A 207 11.87 -8.95 6.03
C GLN A 207 11.20 -8.16 7.15
N GLU A 208 11.83 -7.10 7.63
CA GLU A 208 11.25 -6.20 8.64
C GLU A 208 10.02 -5.47 8.11
N LEU A 209 10.10 -4.93 6.88
CA LEU A 209 8.95 -4.29 6.26
C LEU A 209 7.82 -5.28 5.99
N ILE A 210 8.12 -6.48 5.50
CA ILE A 210 7.12 -7.53 5.31
C ILE A 210 6.45 -7.90 6.65
N ALA A 211 7.24 -8.03 7.71
CA ALA A 211 6.71 -8.33 9.05
C ALA A 211 5.75 -7.25 9.54
N ASN A 212 6.10 -5.98 9.35
CA ASN A 212 5.24 -4.84 9.67
C ASN A 212 3.95 -4.82 8.82
N MET A 213 4.04 -5.17 7.52
CA MET A 213 2.86 -5.27 6.65
C MET A 213 1.91 -6.39 7.08
N LEU A 214 2.46 -7.57 7.39
CA LEU A 214 1.65 -8.72 7.82
C LEU A 214 1.23 -8.65 9.30
N GLY A 215 1.73 -7.69 10.08
CA GLY A 215 1.45 -7.59 11.51
C GLY A 215 2.03 -8.76 12.32
N VAL A 216 3.18 -9.31 11.92
CA VAL A 216 3.80 -10.50 12.52
C VAL A 216 5.24 -10.22 12.94
N ARG A 217 5.85 -11.16 13.68
CA ARG A 217 7.26 -11.08 14.05
C ARG A 217 8.16 -11.35 12.83
N ARG A 218 9.25 -10.61 12.68
CA ARG A 218 10.25 -10.79 11.62
C ARG A 218 10.74 -12.24 11.49
N GLN A 219 10.91 -12.95 12.62
CA GLN A 219 11.32 -14.35 12.61
C GLN A 219 10.37 -15.22 11.79
N GLY A 220 9.04 -15.04 11.95
CA GLY A 220 8.06 -15.79 11.18
C GLY A 220 8.17 -15.56 9.68
N VAL A 221 8.41 -14.28 9.25
CA VAL A 221 8.67 -13.97 7.84
C VAL A 221 9.94 -14.66 7.34
N THR A 222 11.00 -14.67 8.15
CA THR A 222 12.27 -15.38 7.80
C THR A 222 12.02 -16.86 7.56
N GLU A 223 11.31 -17.52 8.47
CA GLU A 223 10.97 -18.96 8.38
C GLU A 223 10.06 -19.25 7.17
N GLY A 224 9.02 -18.44 6.95
CA GLY A 224 8.14 -18.56 5.79
C GLY A 224 8.88 -18.37 4.46
N ALA A 225 9.73 -17.35 4.37
CA ALA A 225 10.52 -17.10 3.18
C ALA A 225 11.52 -18.23 2.89
N LEU A 226 12.15 -18.81 3.91
CA LEU A 226 13.03 -19.98 3.76
C LEU A 226 12.27 -21.19 3.20
N LYS A 227 11.08 -21.51 3.73
CA LYS A 227 10.23 -22.59 3.23
C LYS A 227 9.87 -22.40 1.74
N LEU A 228 9.55 -21.16 1.34
CA LEU A 228 9.24 -20.84 -0.06
C LEU A 228 10.48 -20.98 -0.96
N GLN A 229 11.68 -20.63 -0.46
CA GLN A 229 12.93 -20.82 -1.19
C GLN A 229 13.30 -22.29 -1.33
N GLU A 230 13.22 -23.09 -0.28
CA GLU A 230 13.47 -24.54 -0.28
C GLU A 230 12.52 -25.27 -1.24
N ALA A 231 11.26 -24.79 -1.33
CA ALA A 231 10.29 -25.27 -2.30
C ALA A 231 10.56 -24.80 -3.74
N GLY A 232 11.58 -23.95 -3.98
CA GLY A 232 11.90 -23.40 -5.29
C GLY A 232 10.87 -22.40 -5.84
N LEU A 233 10.05 -21.79 -4.98
CA LEU A 233 8.99 -20.87 -5.40
C LEU A 233 9.48 -19.44 -5.52
N ILE A 234 10.42 -19.04 -4.65
CA ILE A 234 11.01 -17.71 -4.62
C ILE A 234 12.54 -17.80 -4.48
N ARG A 235 13.20 -16.70 -4.78
CA ARG A 235 14.58 -16.42 -4.38
C ARG A 235 14.59 -15.11 -3.59
N TYR A 236 15.13 -15.12 -2.37
CA TYR A 236 15.19 -13.94 -1.52
C TYR A 236 16.63 -13.63 -1.14
N VAL A 237 17.20 -12.57 -1.71
CA VAL A 237 18.60 -12.18 -1.51
C VAL A 237 18.68 -10.67 -1.31
N ARG A 238 19.28 -10.25 -0.19
CA ARG A 238 19.57 -8.83 0.11
C ARG A 238 18.38 -7.88 -0.07
N GLY A 239 17.19 -8.29 0.43
CA GLY A 239 15.99 -7.48 0.32
C GLY A 239 15.30 -7.52 -1.05
N ARG A 240 15.71 -8.42 -1.95
CA ARG A 240 15.06 -8.66 -3.24
C ARG A 240 14.41 -10.03 -3.24
N ILE A 241 13.13 -10.06 -3.53
CA ILE A 241 12.34 -11.28 -3.67
C ILE A 241 12.02 -11.43 -5.16
N THR A 242 12.45 -12.53 -5.74
CA THR A 242 12.09 -12.92 -7.11
C THR A 242 11.19 -14.14 -7.03
N VAL A 243 10.00 -14.08 -7.62
CA VAL A 243 9.12 -15.26 -7.75
C VAL A 243 9.60 -16.08 -8.95
N LEU A 244 9.98 -17.34 -8.68
CA LEU A 244 10.53 -18.26 -9.67
C LEU A 244 9.44 -19.09 -10.34
N ASP A 245 8.41 -19.47 -9.57
CA ASP A 245 7.28 -20.26 -10.05
C ASP A 245 5.96 -19.69 -9.51
N ARG A 246 5.35 -18.81 -10.28
CA ARG A 246 4.08 -18.16 -9.95
C ARG A 246 2.94 -19.17 -9.84
N LYS A 247 2.86 -20.17 -10.75
CA LYS A 247 1.76 -21.15 -10.75
C LYS A 247 1.75 -21.98 -9.47
N ARG A 248 2.94 -22.45 -9.04
CA ARG A 248 3.05 -23.18 -7.78
C ARG A 248 2.83 -22.29 -6.55
N LEU A 249 3.15 -21.00 -6.64
CA LEU A 249 2.83 -20.05 -5.57
C LEU A 249 1.30 -19.82 -5.47
N GLU A 250 0.61 -19.72 -6.61
CA GLU A 250 -0.86 -19.65 -6.70
C GLU A 250 -1.56 -20.94 -6.21
N ALA A 251 -0.93 -22.10 -6.37
CA ALA A 251 -1.45 -23.35 -5.81
C ALA A 251 -1.24 -23.47 -4.29
N ARG A 252 -0.39 -22.65 -3.70
CA ARG A 252 -0.07 -22.68 -2.27
C ARG A 252 -0.79 -21.60 -1.46
N VAL A 253 -1.32 -20.61 -2.12
CA VAL A 253 -2.04 -19.52 -1.46
C VAL A 253 -3.46 -19.95 -1.04
N CYS A 254 -4.00 -19.32 0.02
CA CYS A 254 -5.40 -19.49 0.39
C CYS A 254 -6.35 -18.84 -0.64
N GLU A 255 -7.62 -19.21 -0.56
CA GLU A 255 -8.71 -18.67 -1.39
C GLU A 255 -8.86 -17.15 -1.34
N CYS A 256 -8.36 -16.51 -0.28
CA CYS A 256 -8.43 -15.04 -0.11
C CYS A 256 -7.78 -14.27 -1.26
N TYR A 257 -6.77 -14.84 -1.91
CA TYR A 257 -6.16 -14.23 -3.11
C TYR A 257 -7.12 -14.21 -4.28
N ALA A 258 -7.73 -15.35 -4.59
CA ALA A 258 -8.68 -15.48 -5.71
C ALA A 258 -9.90 -14.59 -5.50
N VAL A 259 -10.48 -14.57 -4.29
CA VAL A 259 -11.64 -13.71 -3.96
C VAL A 259 -11.35 -12.24 -4.23
N VAL A 260 -10.19 -11.73 -3.80
CA VAL A 260 -9.81 -10.34 -4.06
C VAL A 260 -9.61 -10.09 -5.55
N LYS A 261 -8.88 -10.95 -6.24
CA LYS A 261 -8.60 -10.81 -7.67
C LYS A 261 -9.88 -10.81 -8.50
N ASP A 262 -10.78 -11.78 -8.26
CA ASP A 262 -12.03 -11.93 -8.99
C ASP A 262 -12.96 -10.74 -8.76
N GLU A 263 -12.98 -10.16 -7.56
CA GLU A 263 -13.78 -8.98 -7.25
C GLU A 263 -13.28 -7.73 -7.98
N TYR A 264 -11.95 -7.51 -8.02
CA TYR A 264 -11.38 -6.43 -8.84
C TYR A 264 -11.68 -6.63 -10.33
N ASP A 265 -11.55 -7.87 -10.84
CA ASP A 265 -11.83 -8.19 -12.25
C ASP A 265 -13.32 -8.06 -12.60
N ARG A 266 -14.22 -8.29 -11.64
CA ARG A 266 -15.68 -8.17 -11.81
C ARG A 266 -16.14 -6.71 -11.79
N LEU A 267 -15.57 -5.89 -10.91
CA LEU A 267 -16.05 -4.53 -10.64
C LEU A 267 -15.37 -3.47 -11.51
N LEU A 268 -14.13 -3.70 -11.87
CA LEU A 268 -13.38 -2.75 -12.69
C LEU A 268 -13.31 -3.23 -14.15
N PRO A 269 -13.47 -2.34 -15.12
CA PRO A 269 -13.33 -2.71 -16.53
C PRO A 269 -11.94 -3.32 -16.75
N LYS A 270 -11.91 -4.48 -17.42
CA LYS A 270 -10.67 -4.98 -18.01
C LYS A 270 -10.28 -3.97 -19.07
N GLU A 271 -8.99 -3.66 -19.19
CA GLU A 271 -8.48 -2.79 -20.25
C GLU A 271 -9.16 -3.21 -21.57
N LEU A 272 -9.78 -2.24 -22.24
CA LEU A 272 -10.10 -2.43 -23.65
C LEU A 272 -8.76 -2.67 -24.32
N ALA A 273 -8.51 -3.93 -24.73
CA ALA A 273 -7.35 -4.29 -25.54
C ALA A 273 -7.33 -3.29 -26.71
N ALA A 274 -6.23 -2.54 -26.78
CA ALA A 274 -6.01 -1.55 -27.82
C ALA A 274 -5.80 -2.21 -29.16
#